data_fde0e7d55ebe51dbe0143ec65943b8f9
#
_entry.id   fde0e7d55ebe51dbe0143ec65943b8f9
#
_cell.length_a   1.000
_cell.length_b   1.000
_cell.length_c   1.000
_cell.angle_alpha   90.00
_cell.angle_beta   90.00
_cell.angle_gamma   90.00
#
_symmetry.space_group_name_H-M   'P 1'
#
loop_
_entity.id
_entity.type
_entity.pdbx_description
1 polymer ?
#
loop_
_entity_poly.entity_id
_entity_poly.type
_entity_poly.pdbx_seq_one_letter_code
_entity_poly.pdbx_strand_id
1 'polypeptide(L)'
;MNRFVVSDPARCIGCGACRVTCSEAHRKRALRPASRLSLVKTREVSAAVTCHQCEGAPCLSVCPEGAIYQERDRLQVDEARCTGCLLCALACPFGAVYPSAPSTAHVKAAPYSRASSARSAGLLRQKETGAYTGVVVCDLCAKSPDGPRCVEACPTKALALMDEEMLEALGKNRRIEAVERAEAALRGGLPDDAFAGMFDLLEEVDR
;
A
#
# COMPACT_ATOMS: atom_id res chain seq x y z
N MET A 1 -10.55 -3.53 12.48
CA MET A 1 -11.06 -3.99 11.19
C MET A 1 -10.34 -3.24 10.09
N ASN A 2 -9.47 -3.91 9.36
CA ASN A 2 -8.61 -3.26 8.37
C ASN A 2 -9.32 -3.18 7.03
N ARG A 3 -9.54 -1.95 6.54
CA ARG A 3 -9.99 -1.72 5.17
C ARG A 3 -8.83 -1.23 4.34
N PHE A 4 -8.72 -1.68 3.10
CA PHE A 4 -7.68 -1.24 2.17
C PHE A 4 -8.14 -1.36 0.72
N VAL A 5 -7.48 -0.63 -0.16
CA VAL A 5 -7.78 -0.72 -1.59
C VAL A 5 -6.95 -1.83 -2.22
N VAL A 6 -7.60 -2.71 -2.96
CA VAL A 6 -6.95 -3.77 -3.75
C VAL A 6 -7.01 -3.43 -5.23
N SER A 7 -6.10 -3.99 -5.98
CA SER A 7 -6.04 -3.87 -7.45
C SER A 7 -6.12 -5.24 -8.09
N ASP A 8 -7.04 -5.39 -9.03
CA ASP A 8 -7.13 -6.56 -9.90
C ASP A 8 -6.20 -6.36 -11.12
N PRO A 9 -5.10 -7.11 -11.22
CA PRO A 9 -4.17 -6.96 -12.34
C PRO A 9 -4.74 -7.42 -13.68
N ALA A 10 -5.76 -8.30 -13.68
CA ALA A 10 -6.42 -8.74 -14.92
C ALA A 10 -7.28 -7.64 -15.55
N ARG A 11 -7.76 -6.69 -14.74
CA ARG A 11 -8.61 -5.58 -15.19
C ARG A 11 -7.83 -4.27 -15.33
N CYS A 12 -6.65 -4.15 -14.72
CA CYS A 12 -5.88 -2.92 -14.71
C CYS A 12 -5.18 -2.71 -16.06
N ILE A 13 -5.52 -1.62 -16.75
CA ILE A 13 -4.89 -1.24 -18.04
C ILE A 13 -3.70 -0.27 -17.86
N GLY A 14 -3.33 0.04 -16.63
CA GLY A 14 -2.19 0.92 -16.37
C GLY A 14 -2.36 2.38 -16.80
N CYS A 15 -3.58 2.89 -16.91
CA CYS A 15 -3.86 4.24 -17.42
C CYS A 15 -3.41 5.38 -16.50
N GLY A 16 -3.23 5.12 -15.20
CA GLY A 16 -2.77 6.12 -14.23
C GLY A 16 -3.85 7.06 -13.68
N ALA A 17 -5.12 6.94 -14.08
CA ALA A 17 -6.22 7.78 -13.58
C ALA A 17 -6.31 7.80 -12.05
N CYS A 18 -6.12 6.64 -11.41
CA CYS A 18 -6.09 6.50 -9.95
C CYS A 18 -5.01 7.37 -9.29
N ARG A 19 -3.83 7.48 -9.89
CA ARG A 19 -2.73 8.32 -9.37
C ARG A 19 -3.08 9.81 -9.45
N VAL A 20 -3.58 10.23 -10.59
CA VAL A 20 -3.96 11.65 -10.82
C VAL A 20 -5.05 12.06 -9.85
N THR A 21 -6.12 11.27 -9.78
CA THR A 21 -7.25 11.53 -8.87
C THR A 21 -6.84 11.53 -7.40
N CYS A 22 -5.94 10.61 -6.99
CA CYS A 22 -5.40 10.58 -5.64
C CYS A 22 -4.64 11.87 -5.32
N SER A 23 -3.73 12.31 -6.19
CA SER A 23 -2.97 13.55 -6.01
C SER A 23 -3.88 14.77 -5.93
N GLU A 24 -4.87 14.84 -6.80
CA GLU A 24 -5.83 15.94 -6.88
C GLU A 24 -6.70 16.03 -5.62
N ALA A 25 -7.22 14.89 -5.14
CA ALA A 25 -8.04 14.85 -3.93
C ALA A 25 -7.27 15.35 -2.70
N HIS A 26 -5.98 15.02 -2.60
CA HIS A 26 -5.14 15.47 -1.48
C HIS A 26 -4.70 16.92 -1.64
N ARG A 27 -4.42 17.37 -2.86
CA ARG A 27 -4.15 18.79 -3.16
C ARG A 27 -5.31 19.70 -2.74
N LYS A 28 -6.55 19.31 -3.04
CA LYS A 28 -7.76 20.07 -2.63
C LYS A 28 -7.91 20.17 -1.11
N ARG A 29 -7.29 19.25 -0.37
CA ARG A 29 -7.28 19.24 1.11
C ARG A 29 -6.06 19.96 1.71
N ALA A 30 -5.29 20.68 0.92
CA ALA A 30 -4.03 21.33 1.30
C ALA A 30 -2.98 20.36 1.87
N LEU A 31 -3.08 19.08 1.53
CA LEU A 31 -2.09 18.05 1.83
C LEU A 31 -1.09 17.92 0.68
N ARG A 32 0.01 17.20 0.90
CA ARG A 32 1.01 16.94 -0.14
C ARG A 32 0.35 16.40 -1.40
N PRO A 33 0.53 17.05 -2.57
CA PRO A 33 -0.11 16.67 -3.83
C PRO A 33 0.60 15.48 -4.48
N ALA A 34 0.89 14.46 -3.69
CA ALA A 34 1.51 13.24 -4.15
C ALA A 34 0.50 12.10 -4.10
N SER A 35 0.56 11.24 -5.10
CA SER A 35 -0.23 10.02 -5.11
C SER A 35 0.18 9.12 -3.97
N ARG A 36 -0.78 8.62 -3.21
CA ARG A 36 -0.61 7.67 -2.11
C ARG A 36 -0.73 6.22 -2.57
N LEU A 37 -0.57 6.00 -3.86
CA LEU A 37 -0.49 4.70 -4.50
C LEU A 37 0.55 4.75 -5.63
N SER A 38 1.17 3.61 -5.90
CA SER A 38 2.07 3.42 -7.04
C SER A 38 1.40 2.55 -8.09
N LEU A 39 1.65 2.85 -9.36
CA LEU A 39 1.24 2.00 -10.45
C LEU A 39 2.46 1.25 -10.97
N VAL A 40 2.48 -0.04 -10.76
CA VAL A 40 3.52 -0.94 -11.24
C VAL A 40 3.08 -1.54 -12.56
N LYS A 41 3.98 -1.58 -13.52
CA LYS A 41 3.78 -2.21 -14.84
C LYS A 41 4.91 -3.19 -15.09
N THR A 42 4.55 -4.38 -15.45
CA THR A 42 5.46 -5.40 -15.98
C THR A 42 5.24 -5.53 -17.49
N ARG A 43 5.81 -6.55 -18.10
CA ARG A 43 5.55 -6.84 -19.53
C ARG A 43 4.14 -7.37 -19.77
N GLU A 44 3.55 -8.03 -18.78
CA GLU A 44 2.30 -8.77 -18.93
C GLU A 44 1.13 -8.13 -18.20
N VAL A 45 1.40 -7.54 -17.02
CA VAL A 45 0.35 -7.00 -16.17
C VAL A 45 0.67 -5.63 -15.63
N SER A 46 -0.36 -4.91 -15.24
CA SER A 46 -0.24 -3.70 -14.44
C SER A 46 -1.14 -3.76 -13.22
N ALA A 47 -0.71 -3.14 -12.12
CA ALA A 47 -1.48 -3.09 -10.90
C ALA A 47 -1.13 -1.85 -10.07
N ALA A 48 -2.10 -1.36 -9.31
CA ALA A 48 -1.85 -0.33 -8.32
C ALA A 48 -1.45 -0.98 -6.98
N VAL A 49 -0.36 -0.51 -6.40
CA VAL A 49 0.09 -0.88 -5.06
C VAL A 49 -0.37 0.20 -4.08
N THR A 50 -1.05 -0.21 -3.03
CA THR A 50 -1.60 0.68 -2.00
C THR A 50 -1.19 0.23 -0.60
N CYS A 51 -1.42 1.06 0.41
CA CYS A 51 -1.23 0.67 1.80
C CYS A 51 -2.27 -0.38 2.22
N HIS A 52 -1.83 -1.43 2.88
CA HIS A 52 -2.67 -2.52 3.37
C HIS A 52 -3.25 -2.26 4.76
N GLN A 53 -3.01 -1.09 5.34
CA GLN A 53 -3.53 -0.69 6.66
C GLN A 53 -3.26 -1.76 7.75
N CYS A 54 -2.02 -2.25 7.82
CA CYS A 54 -1.62 -3.37 8.67
C CYS A 54 -1.93 -3.11 10.16
N GLU A 55 -2.42 -4.10 10.89
CA GLU A 55 -2.67 -4.00 12.34
C GLU A 55 -1.39 -3.73 13.12
N GLY A 56 -0.35 -4.50 12.85
CA GLY A 56 0.97 -4.32 13.47
C GLY A 56 1.81 -3.18 12.90
N ALA A 57 1.29 -2.45 11.93
CA ALA A 57 1.85 -1.28 11.23
C ALA A 57 3.36 -1.03 11.44
N PRO A 58 4.28 -1.78 10.80
CA PRO A 58 5.72 -1.62 11.03
C PRO A 58 6.21 -0.18 10.77
N CYS A 59 5.58 0.49 9.80
CA CYS A 59 5.88 1.88 9.47
C CYS A 59 5.54 2.86 10.62
N LEU A 60 4.53 2.57 11.41
CA LEU A 60 4.17 3.34 12.60
C LEU A 60 5.17 3.09 13.72
N SER A 61 5.52 1.82 13.96
CA SER A 61 6.40 1.41 15.07
C SER A 61 7.83 1.96 14.94
N VAL A 62 8.33 2.14 13.71
CA VAL A 62 9.69 2.64 13.47
C VAL A 62 9.78 4.16 13.36
N CYS A 63 8.66 4.88 13.44
CA CYS A 63 8.67 6.33 13.28
C CYS A 63 9.15 7.02 14.56
N PRO A 64 10.37 7.64 14.60
CA PRO A 64 10.91 8.24 15.82
C PRO A 64 10.12 9.49 16.26
N GLU A 65 9.52 10.19 15.30
CA GLU A 65 8.73 11.41 15.54
C GLU A 65 7.26 11.13 15.84
N GLY A 66 6.83 9.85 15.75
CA GLY A 66 5.41 9.50 15.86
C GLY A 66 4.55 10.24 14.84
N ALA A 67 5.12 10.55 13.66
CA ALA A 67 4.42 11.25 12.59
C ALA A 67 3.42 10.36 11.87
N ILE A 68 3.59 9.03 11.93
CA ILE A 68 2.62 8.06 11.44
C ILE A 68 1.78 7.63 12.62
N TYR A 69 0.48 7.71 12.49
CA TYR A 69 -0.45 7.34 13.54
C TYR A 69 -1.67 6.63 12.95
N GLN A 70 -2.35 5.87 13.78
CA GLN A 70 -3.60 5.20 13.41
C GLN A 70 -4.77 6.02 13.95
N GLU A 71 -5.69 6.35 13.07
CA GLU A 71 -6.96 6.97 13.45
C GLU A 71 -8.10 6.10 12.98
N ARG A 72 -8.86 5.54 13.92
CA ARG A 72 -9.88 4.52 13.67
C ARG A 72 -9.26 3.28 12.99
N ASP A 73 -9.61 3.05 11.73
CA ASP A 73 -9.24 1.88 10.92
C ASP A 73 -8.22 2.21 9.82
N ARG A 74 -7.48 3.32 9.94
CA ARG A 74 -6.57 3.78 8.89
C ARG A 74 -5.32 4.47 9.43
N LEU A 75 -4.25 4.32 8.68
CA LEU A 75 -2.99 5.01 8.92
C LEU A 75 -3.04 6.42 8.33
N GLN A 76 -2.51 7.38 9.05
CA GLN A 76 -2.35 8.76 8.62
C GLN A 76 -0.93 9.26 8.90
N VAL A 77 -0.55 10.31 8.19
CA VAL A 77 0.74 10.98 8.38
C VAL A 77 0.48 12.42 8.78
N ASP A 78 1.03 12.80 9.93
CA ASP A 78 1.16 14.20 10.30
C ASP A 78 2.36 14.80 9.53
N GLU A 79 2.04 15.55 8.48
CA GLU A 79 3.05 16.15 7.61
C GLU A 79 3.92 17.20 8.35
N ALA A 80 3.45 17.77 9.45
CA ALA A 80 4.19 18.76 10.23
C ALA A 80 5.24 18.11 11.14
N ARG A 81 4.96 16.90 11.64
CA ARG A 81 5.88 16.13 12.49
C ARG A 81 6.87 15.29 11.69
N CYS A 82 6.57 14.98 10.44
CA CYS A 82 7.38 14.09 9.62
C CYS A 82 8.73 14.72 9.25
N THR A 83 9.85 14.18 9.68
CA THR A 83 11.22 14.64 9.36
C THR A 83 11.77 14.11 8.04
N GLY A 84 11.06 13.20 7.36
CA GLY A 84 11.50 12.61 6.10
C GLY A 84 12.69 11.63 6.23
N CYS A 85 12.88 11.01 7.40
CA CYS A 85 13.97 10.06 7.64
C CYS A 85 13.86 8.75 6.86
N LEU A 86 12.68 8.44 6.28
CA LEU A 86 12.38 7.29 5.43
C LEU A 86 12.45 5.90 6.10
N LEU A 87 12.63 5.81 7.42
CA LEU A 87 12.63 4.52 8.12
C LEU A 87 11.33 3.74 7.89
N CYS A 88 10.20 4.43 7.82
CA CYS A 88 8.90 3.83 7.53
C CYS A 88 8.81 3.25 6.10
N ALA A 89 9.50 3.84 5.14
CA ALA A 89 9.55 3.30 3.78
C ALA A 89 10.38 2.02 3.72
N LEU A 90 11.47 1.92 4.50
CA LEU A 90 12.26 0.71 4.62
C LEU A 90 11.53 -0.40 5.38
N ALA A 91 10.74 -0.05 6.39
CA ALA A 91 10.01 -1.01 7.20
C ALA A 91 8.74 -1.55 6.51
N CYS A 92 8.24 -0.91 5.46
CA CYS A 92 7.02 -1.31 4.79
C CYS A 92 7.25 -2.53 3.89
N PRO A 93 6.67 -3.72 4.19
CA PRO A 93 6.88 -4.92 3.38
C PRO A 93 6.24 -4.84 1.99
N PHE A 94 5.28 -3.91 1.81
CA PHE A 94 4.56 -3.72 0.55
C PHE A 94 5.12 -2.56 -0.30
N GLY A 95 6.12 -1.82 0.19
CA GLY A 95 6.63 -0.64 -0.48
C GLY A 95 5.57 0.46 -0.68
N ALA A 96 4.59 0.56 0.22
CA ALA A 96 3.44 1.46 0.10
C ALA A 96 3.58 2.76 0.91
N VAL A 97 4.78 3.10 1.31
CA VAL A 97 5.17 4.39 1.90
C VAL A 97 6.04 5.13 0.90
N TYR A 98 5.59 6.28 0.44
CA TYR A 98 6.24 6.98 -0.67
C TYR A 98 6.88 8.28 -0.20
N PRO A 99 8.17 8.55 -0.55
CA PRO A 99 8.77 9.86 -0.39
C PRO A 99 8.02 10.90 -1.23
N SER A 100 7.81 12.08 -0.67
CA SER A 100 7.11 13.16 -1.35
C SER A 100 7.71 14.51 -1.02
N ALA A 101 7.81 15.38 -2.02
CA ALA A 101 8.10 16.78 -1.81
C ALA A 101 6.98 17.45 -0.98
N PRO A 102 7.27 18.54 -0.23
CA PRO A 102 6.28 19.25 0.54
C PRO A 102 5.19 19.83 -0.35
N SER A 103 3.99 19.98 0.21
CA SER A 103 2.96 20.80 -0.43
C SER A 103 3.39 22.25 -0.41
N THR A 104 3.07 22.99 -1.48
CA THR A 104 3.33 24.44 -1.54
C THR A 104 2.62 25.23 -0.44
N ALA A 105 1.57 24.67 0.17
CA ALA A 105 0.83 25.27 1.27
C ALA A 105 1.63 25.32 2.59
N HIS A 106 2.63 24.45 2.75
CA HIS A 106 3.45 24.38 3.96
C HIS A 106 4.87 24.91 3.79
N VAL A 107 5.23 25.42 2.63
CA VAL A 107 6.49 26.12 2.42
C VAL A 107 6.36 27.53 3.02
N LYS A 108 6.34 27.62 4.34
CA LYS A 108 6.83 28.84 4.99
C LYS A 108 8.32 28.89 4.67
N ALA A 109 8.74 29.90 3.92
CA ALA A 109 10.14 30.13 3.64
C ALA A 109 10.88 30.16 4.98
N ALA A 110 11.54 29.05 5.32
CA ALA A 110 12.47 29.07 6.44
C ALA A 110 13.60 30.00 6.04
N PRO A 111 13.96 30.98 6.90
CA PRO A 111 15.10 31.83 6.61
C PRO A 111 16.32 30.93 6.43
N TYR A 112 17.03 31.13 5.33
CA TYR A 112 18.26 30.42 4.99
C TYR A 112 19.28 30.55 6.13
N SER A 113 19.31 29.60 7.03
CA SER A 113 20.41 29.46 7.96
C SER A 113 21.50 28.60 7.30
N ARG A 114 22.61 29.21 6.99
CA ARG A 114 23.86 28.51 6.68
C ARG A 114 24.20 27.59 7.86
N ALA A 115 23.76 26.34 7.80
CA ALA A 115 24.17 25.34 8.76
C ALA A 115 25.15 24.36 8.10
N SER A 116 26.41 24.60 8.44
CA SER A 116 27.50 23.65 8.76
C SER A 116 27.43 22.26 8.08
N SER A 117 28.49 22.02 7.33
CA SER A 117 29.15 20.75 7.01
C SER A 117 28.80 19.58 7.92
N ALA A 118 27.93 18.73 7.46
CA ALA A 118 27.89 17.31 7.82
C ALA A 118 27.84 16.51 6.52
N ARG A 119 29.02 16.10 6.09
CA ARG A 119 29.20 15.10 5.04
C ARG A 119 28.86 13.75 5.66
N SER A 120 27.63 13.30 5.54
CA SER A 120 27.30 11.91 5.79
C SER A 120 26.16 11.45 4.90
N ALA A 121 26.48 10.40 4.19
CA ALA A 121 25.64 9.45 3.46
C ALA A 121 24.79 10.03 2.33
N GLY A 122 25.24 9.80 1.13
CA GLY A 122 24.66 10.23 -0.16
C GLY A 122 23.32 9.63 -0.56
N LEU A 123 22.49 9.20 0.37
CA LEU A 123 21.11 8.72 0.10
C LEU A 123 20.05 9.74 0.52
N LEU A 124 20.36 10.70 1.35
CA LEU A 124 19.46 11.74 1.81
C LEU A 124 19.93 13.11 1.32
N ARG A 125 20.16 13.24 0.05
CA ARG A 125 20.48 14.54 -0.52
C ARG A 125 19.28 15.47 -0.30
N GLN A 126 19.33 16.26 0.76
CA GLN A 126 18.55 17.48 0.86
C GLN A 126 18.84 18.25 -0.42
N LYS A 127 17.86 18.27 -1.30
CA LYS A 127 17.95 19.04 -2.50
C LYS A 127 18.17 20.49 -2.10
N GLU A 128 19.12 21.16 -2.69
CA GLU A 128 19.57 22.53 -2.43
C GLU A 128 18.47 23.62 -2.46
N THR A 129 17.23 23.20 -2.56
CA THR A 129 16.03 24.05 -2.61
C THR A 129 15.36 24.24 -1.25
N GLY A 130 15.89 23.75 -0.14
CA GLY A 130 15.26 23.83 1.19
C GLY A 130 13.92 23.09 1.28
N ALA A 131 13.57 22.32 0.27
CA ALA A 131 12.34 21.56 0.23
C ALA A 131 12.45 20.32 1.12
N TYR A 132 11.75 20.35 2.23
CA TYR A 132 11.64 19.28 3.17
C TYR A 132 10.91 18.08 2.54
N THR A 133 11.57 16.93 2.51
CA THR A 133 10.98 15.70 2.00
C THR A 133 10.28 14.97 3.13
N GLY A 134 9.03 14.65 2.96
CA GLY A 134 8.29 13.81 3.89
C GLY A 134 7.82 12.52 3.21
N VAL A 135 6.92 11.82 3.84
CA VAL A 135 6.30 10.61 3.29
C VAL A 135 4.80 10.78 3.15
N VAL A 136 4.22 10.03 2.24
CA VAL A 136 2.76 9.86 2.11
C VAL A 136 2.41 8.39 2.16
N VAL A 137 1.28 8.10 2.79
CA VAL A 137 0.67 6.78 2.92
C VAL A 137 -0.80 6.89 2.54
N CYS A 138 -1.39 5.85 1.99
CA CYS A 138 -2.82 5.84 1.69
C CYS A 138 -3.63 5.99 2.98
N ASP A 139 -4.43 7.05 3.06
CA ASP A 139 -5.32 7.38 4.17
C ASP A 139 -6.78 7.01 3.88
N LEU A 140 -7.02 6.20 2.85
CA LEU A 140 -8.36 5.84 2.34
C LEU A 140 -9.24 7.05 2.05
N CYS A 141 -8.64 8.19 1.73
CA CYS A 141 -9.32 9.48 1.57
C CYS A 141 -10.14 9.88 2.80
N ALA A 142 -9.56 9.79 3.99
CA ALA A 142 -10.16 9.84 5.34
C ALA A 142 -11.26 10.87 5.57
N LYS A 143 -11.28 11.97 4.83
CA LYS A 143 -12.26 13.06 4.98
C LYS A 143 -13.16 13.22 3.76
N SER A 144 -13.15 12.24 2.84
CA SER A 144 -14.05 12.23 1.69
C SER A 144 -15.31 11.44 2.04
N PRO A 145 -16.52 12.02 1.86
CA PRO A 145 -17.76 11.29 2.09
C PRO A 145 -17.95 10.12 1.11
N ASP A 146 -17.36 10.21 -0.07
CA ASP A 146 -17.52 9.25 -1.17
C ASP A 146 -16.47 8.12 -1.13
N GLY A 147 -15.63 8.04 -0.07
CA GLY A 147 -14.60 7.02 0.08
C GLY A 147 -13.36 7.23 -0.80
N PRO A 148 -12.62 6.15 -1.12
CA PRO A 148 -11.39 6.24 -1.88
C PRO A 148 -11.61 6.66 -3.33
N ARG A 149 -11.22 7.89 -3.68
CA ARG A 149 -11.42 8.49 -5.01
C ARG A 149 -10.74 7.72 -6.14
N CYS A 150 -9.69 6.97 -5.86
CA CYS A 150 -9.02 6.13 -6.85
C CYS A 150 -9.90 4.96 -7.32
N VAL A 151 -10.77 4.44 -6.44
CA VAL A 151 -11.74 3.38 -6.79
C VAL A 151 -12.79 3.92 -7.73
N GLU A 152 -13.37 5.07 -7.40
CA GLU A 152 -14.38 5.75 -8.21
C GLU A 152 -13.84 6.11 -9.62
N ALA A 153 -12.62 6.64 -9.68
CA ALA A 153 -12.01 7.11 -10.92
C ALA A 153 -11.47 5.99 -11.83
N CYS A 154 -11.53 4.73 -11.40
CA CYS A 154 -10.99 3.63 -12.19
C CYS A 154 -11.94 3.23 -13.35
N PRO A 155 -11.58 3.47 -14.62
CA PRO A 155 -12.47 3.23 -15.75
C PRO A 155 -12.79 1.75 -15.96
N THR A 156 -11.87 0.87 -15.60
CA THR A 156 -12.04 -0.58 -15.73
C THR A 156 -12.51 -1.25 -14.44
N LYS A 157 -12.77 -0.45 -13.38
CA LYS A 157 -13.13 -0.96 -12.05
C LYS A 157 -12.15 -2.03 -11.54
N ALA A 158 -10.88 -1.84 -11.84
CA ALA A 158 -9.80 -2.71 -11.36
C ALA A 158 -9.46 -2.46 -9.88
N LEU A 159 -9.93 -1.37 -9.29
CA LEU A 159 -9.72 -1.04 -7.89
C LEU A 159 -11.01 -1.25 -7.10
N ALA A 160 -10.89 -1.86 -5.93
CA ALA A 160 -11.98 -2.05 -4.99
C ALA A 160 -11.52 -1.72 -3.57
N LEU A 161 -12.41 -1.18 -2.75
CA LEU A 161 -12.21 -1.10 -1.31
C LEU A 161 -12.56 -2.47 -0.73
N MET A 162 -11.62 -3.08 -0.05
CA MET A 162 -11.75 -4.38 0.59
C MET A 162 -11.90 -4.18 2.09
N ASP A 163 -12.87 -4.85 2.68
CA ASP A 163 -13.06 -4.98 4.11
C ASP A 163 -12.96 -6.44 4.54
N GLU A 164 -13.11 -6.69 5.83
CA GLU A 164 -12.96 -8.03 6.40
C GLU A 164 -14.04 -9.00 5.89
N GLU A 165 -15.27 -8.55 5.78
CA GLU A 165 -16.39 -9.37 5.30
C GLU A 165 -16.16 -9.82 3.84
N MET A 166 -15.70 -8.90 2.98
CA MET A 166 -15.34 -9.22 1.60
C MET A 166 -14.15 -10.17 1.52
N LEU A 167 -13.14 -10.00 2.39
CA LEU A 167 -11.98 -10.91 2.44
C LEU A 167 -12.39 -12.31 2.84
N GLU A 168 -13.26 -12.43 3.86
CA GLU A 168 -13.77 -13.71 4.31
C GLU A 168 -14.58 -14.41 3.23
N ALA A 169 -15.50 -13.68 2.57
CA ALA A 169 -16.28 -14.19 1.46
C ALA A 169 -15.41 -14.67 0.28
N LEU A 170 -14.39 -13.88 -0.11
CA LEU A 170 -13.43 -14.27 -1.14
C LEU A 170 -12.63 -15.50 -0.74
N GLY A 171 -12.18 -15.57 0.52
CA GLY A 171 -11.45 -16.71 1.06
C GLY A 171 -12.31 -17.98 1.01
N LYS A 172 -13.58 -17.88 1.39
CA LYS A 172 -14.54 -18.99 1.31
C LYS A 172 -14.71 -19.48 -0.12
N ASN A 173 -14.95 -18.58 -1.07
CA ASN A 173 -15.12 -18.94 -2.47
C ASN A 173 -13.87 -19.63 -3.05
N ARG A 174 -12.67 -19.11 -2.76
CA ARG A 174 -11.41 -19.74 -3.20
C ARG A 174 -11.21 -21.14 -2.63
N ARG A 175 -11.62 -21.37 -1.38
CA ARG A 175 -11.58 -22.72 -0.77
C ARG A 175 -12.54 -23.67 -1.47
N ILE A 176 -13.74 -23.21 -1.78
CA ILE A 176 -14.73 -24.01 -2.54
C ILE A 176 -14.19 -24.36 -3.93
N GLU A 177 -13.71 -23.37 -4.69
CA GLU A 177 -13.13 -23.59 -6.02
C GLU A 177 -11.92 -24.54 -5.99
N ALA A 178 -11.11 -24.50 -4.93
CA ALA A 178 -9.97 -25.41 -4.79
C ALA A 178 -10.43 -26.85 -4.58
N VAL A 179 -11.47 -27.06 -3.78
CA VAL A 179 -12.06 -28.40 -3.56
C VAL A 179 -12.72 -28.90 -4.84
N GLU A 180 -13.50 -28.07 -5.54
CA GLU A 180 -14.14 -28.44 -6.81
C GLU A 180 -13.12 -28.82 -7.89
N ARG A 181 -11.98 -28.10 -7.97
CA ARG A 181 -10.88 -28.46 -8.88
C ARG A 181 -10.23 -29.79 -8.50
N ALA A 182 -10.04 -30.05 -7.21
CA ALA A 182 -9.51 -31.31 -6.74
C ALA A 182 -10.48 -32.47 -7.06
N GLU A 183 -11.79 -32.27 -6.84
CA GLU A 183 -12.81 -33.26 -7.19
C GLU A 183 -12.85 -33.53 -8.70
N ALA A 184 -12.75 -32.48 -9.52
CA ALA A 184 -12.71 -32.64 -10.98
C ALA A 184 -11.47 -33.42 -11.45
N ALA A 185 -10.32 -33.17 -10.80
CA ALA A 185 -9.08 -33.90 -11.07
C ALA A 185 -9.21 -35.38 -10.69
N LEU A 186 -9.82 -35.70 -9.55
CA LEU A 186 -10.08 -37.08 -9.13
C LEU A 186 -11.01 -37.80 -10.09
N ARG A 187 -12.07 -37.16 -10.58
CA ARG A 187 -12.98 -37.71 -11.58
C ARG A 187 -12.33 -37.92 -12.95
N GLY A 188 -11.31 -37.12 -13.29
CA GLY A 188 -10.55 -37.20 -14.53
C GLY A 188 -9.48 -38.32 -14.57
N GLY A 189 -9.36 -39.14 -13.51
CA GLY A 189 -8.46 -40.31 -13.48
C GLY A 189 -7.07 -40.01 -12.95
N LEU A 190 -6.95 -39.22 -11.85
CA LEU A 190 -5.72 -39.30 -11.05
C LEU A 190 -5.54 -40.74 -10.54
N PRO A 191 -4.32 -41.30 -10.63
CA PRO A 191 -4.05 -42.61 -10.07
C PRO A 191 -4.38 -42.62 -8.57
N ASP A 192 -4.93 -43.74 -8.08
CA ASP A 192 -5.36 -43.96 -6.69
C ASP A 192 -4.24 -43.69 -5.65
N ASP A 193 -3.00 -43.62 -6.11
CA ASP A 193 -1.80 -43.37 -5.31
C ASP A 193 -1.28 -41.94 -5.32
N ALA A 194 -1.96 -41.01 -6.03
CA ALA A 194 -1.50 -39.62 -6.17
C ALA A 194 -1.34 -38.87 -4.84
N PHE A 195 -1.99 -39.31 -3.78
CA PHE A 195 -1.92 -38.73 -2.44
C PHE A 195 -1.31 -39.70 -1.38
N ALA A 196 -1.06 -40.96 -1.72
CA ALA A 196 -0.55 -41.97 -0.76
C ALA A 196 0.79 -41.52 -0.13
N GLY A 197 1.73 -41.05 -0.94
CA GLY A 197 3.04 -40.61 -0.45
C GLY A 197 3.01 -39.25 0.31
N MET A 198 1.95 -38.48 0.21
CA MET A 198 1.84 -37.19 0.93
C MET A 198 1.44 -37.40 2.39
N PHE A 199 0.64 -38.39 2.68
CA PHE A 199 0.27 -38.76 4.06
C PHE A 199 1.39 -39.48 4.79
N ASP A 200 2.20 -40.29 4.11
CA ASP A 200 3.38 -40.95 4.66
C ASP A 200 4.43 -39.94 5.14
N LEU A 201 4.60 -38.83 4.43
CA LEU A 201 5.49 -37.73 4.84
C LEU A 201 5.03 -36.99 6.10
N LEU A 202 3.74 -36.97 6.40
CA LEU A 202 3.21 -36.33 7.61
C LEU A 202 3.44 -37.19 8.86
N GLU A 203 3.49 -38.53 8.73
CA GLU A 203 3.79 -39.43 9.84
C GLU A 203 5.27 -39.42 10.23
N GLU A 204 6.19 -39.05 9.33
CA GLU A 204 7.62 -38.92 9.61
C GLU A 204 7.97 -37.62 10.37
N VAL A 205 7.14 -36.59 10.31
CA VAL A 205 7.39 -35.31 10.99
C VAL A 205 7.00 -35.34 12.49
N ASP A 206 6.18 -36.32 12.90
CA ASP A 206 5.75 -36.47 14.30
C ASP A 206 6.61 -37.46 15.11
N ARG A 207 7.74 -37.90 14.58
CA ARG A 207 8.75 -38.69 15.30
C ARG A 207 10.00 -37.90 15.59
#